data_8dc7c1cb87c2cb032f36d58f09baae08
#
_entry.id   8dc7c1cb87c2cb032f36d58f09baae08
#
_cell.length_a   1.000
_cell.length_b   1.000
_cell.length_c   1.000
_cell.angle_alpha   90.00
_cell.angle_beta   90.00
_cell.angle_gamma   90.00
#
_symmetry.space_group_name_H-M   'P 1'
#
loop_
_entity.id
_entity.type
_entity.pdbx_description
1 polymer ?
#
loop_
_entity_poly.entity_id
_entity_poly.type
_entity_poly.pdbx_seq_one_letter_code
_entity_poly.pdbx_strand_id
1 'polypeptide(L)'
;MSETATQNKETRGFQSEVKQLLHLMIHSLYSNKEIFLRELISNASDASDKLRFQALSNPDLYQGDVELGVKLSFDETANTLTISDNGIGMSREDVIEHLGTIAKSGTAEFFSKLSEDQSKDSQLIGQFGVGFYSAFIVADAVTVRTRAAGLAADQGVQWHSAGEGEYTIEDIRKETRGTDIVLHMREEGKEFLNEWRLRDVISKYSDHIGIPVYIQTSERDDEGKETGEKKWEQINKAQALWTRNKSDISDEEYQEFYKHVSHDFADPLVWSHNRVEGKNDYTSLLYIPAKAPWDMFNRDHKSGLKLYVQRVFIMDDAEQFMPSYLRFVRGLIDSNDLPLNVSREILQDNKVTQSLRNACTKRVLTMLERMANNDADKYLSFWKEFGLVLKEGPAEDFSNKEKVAGLLRFASTEVDSAEQTVSLASYVERMKEGQDKIYYLTADSYAAAKNSPHLEQFKAKGIEVILMFDRIDEWLMNYLTEFDGKQFQSITKAGLDLSKFEDDAEKEKQKETEEEFKSVVERTKEYLGDRVKEVRTTFKLATTPAVVVTDDFEMGTQMAKLLEAAGQAVPEVKYILEINPEHDLVKRMADEADEQAFGRWVEVLLGQAMLAERGSLQDPSQFLGAINTLLTKG
;
A
#
# COMPACT_ATOMS: atom_id res chain seq x y z
N MET A 1 68.85 -11.30 -20.89
CA MET A 1 68.11 -10.33 -21.71
C MET A 1 66.64 -10.76 -21.67
N SER A 2 65.86 -10.02 -20.93
CA SER A 2 64.41 -10.28 -20.77
C SER A 2 63.69 -9.39 -21.79
N GLU A 3 63.13 -9.98 -22.81
CA GLU A 3 62.26 -9.28 -23.75
C GLU A 3 60.93 -8.97 -23.06
N THR A 4 60.74 -7.70 -22.77
CA THR A 4 59.44 -7.14 -22.32
C THR A 4 58.52 -7.12 -23.53
N ALA A 5 57.59 -8.06 -23.59
CA ALA A 5 56.49 -8.02 -24.54
C ALA A 5 55.61 -6.79 -24.26
N THR A 6 55.72 -5.79 -25.12
CA THR A 6 54.83 -4.62 -25.16
C THR A 6 53.44 -5.12 -25.52
N GLN A 7 52.51 -5.18 -24.54
CA GLN A 7 51.10 -5.43 -24.81
C GLN A 7 50.55 -4.25 -25.64
N ASN A 8 50.21 -4.53 -26.87
CA ASN A 8 49.52 -3.58 -27.76
C ASN A 8 48.08 -3.38 -27.23
N LYS A 9 47.85 -2.39 -26.40
CA LYS A 9 46.56 -1.98 -25.89
C LYS A 9 45.90 -1.07 -26.94
N GLU A 10 44.95 -1.58 -27.69
CA GLU A 10 44.18 -0.81 -28.65
C GLU A 10 42.78 -0.44 -28.07
N THR A 11 42.41 0.83 -28.10
CA THR A 11 41.07 1.31 -27.70
C THR A 11 40.29 1.56 -28.98
N ARG A 12 39.15 0.86 -29.16
CA ARG A 12 38.23 1.03 -30.29
C ARG A 12 36.90 1.59 -29.78
N GLY A 13 36.30 2.50 -30.54
CA GLY A 13 34.95 2.95 -30.31
C GLY A 13 33.92 1.90 -30.73
N PHE A 14 32.79 1.83 -30.03
CA PHE A 14 31.65 1.00 -30.46
C PHE A 14 31.03 1.59 -31.73
N GLN A 15 30.64 0.72 -32.68
CA GLN A 15 29.83 1.08 -33.83
C GLN A 15 28.38 0.63 -33.57
N SER A 16 27.40 1.44 -33.97
CA SER A 16 25.98 1.14 -33.75
C SER A 16 25.26 1.04 -35.10
N GLU A 17 24.40 0.03 -35.25
CA GLU A 17 23.43 -0.04 -36.34
C GLU A 17 22.18 0.76 -35.92
N VAL A 18 22.02 1.95 -36.48
CA VAL A 18 20.94 2.89 -36.16
C VAL A 18 19.56 2.27 -36.34
N LYS A 19 19.34 1.50 -37.41
CA LYS A 19 18.08 0.83 -37.68
C LYS A 19 17.69 -0.18 -36.58
N GLN A 20 18.66 -0.99 -36.10
CA GLN A 20 18.40 -1.94 -35.01
C GLN A 20 18.16 -1.22 -33.67
N LEU A 21 18.91 -0.16 -33.41
CA LEU A 21 18.67 0.64 -32.20
C LEU A 21 17.27 1.26 -32.17
N LEU A 22 16.83 1.86 -33.30
CA LEU A 22 15.47 2.39 -33.42
C LEU A 22 14.43 1.29 -33.23
N HIS A 23 14.63 0.13 -33.86
CA HIS A 23 13.73 -1.01 -33.71
C HIS A 23 13.61 -1.47 -32.24
N LEU A 24 14.73 -1.59 -31.52
CA LEU A 24 14.73 -1.93 -30.08
C LEU A 24 14.04 -0.86 -29.25
N MET A 25 14.27 0.42 -29.53
CA MET A 25 13.64 1.53 -28.83
C MET A 25 12.12 1.56 -29.05
N ILE A 26 11.67 1.31 -30.28
CA ILE A 26 10.25 1.33 -30.64
C ILE A 26 9.51 0.12 -30.04
N HIS A 27 10.11 -1.07 -30.08
CA HIS A 27 9.40 -2.32 -29.76
C HIS A 27 9.72 -2.92 -28.39
N SER A 28 10.77 -2.47 -27.70
CA SER A 28 11.22 -3.06 -26.43
C SER A 28 11.23 -2.11 -25.23
N LEU A 29 11.20 -0.78 -25.45
CA LEU A 29 11.23 0.17 -24.36
C LEU A 29 9.86 0.42 -23.73
N TYR A 30 8.79 0.29 -24.51
CA TYR A 30 7.45 0.65 -24.06
C TYR A 30 6.53 -0.56 -24.11
N SER A 31 5.90 -0.88 -22.98
CA SER A 31 4.95 -1.99 -22.85
C SER A 31 3.53 -1.61 -23.31
N ASN A 32 3.19 -0.30 -23.30
CA ASN A 32 1.88 0.21 -23.64
C ASN A 32 1.96 1.22 -24.79
N LYS A 33 1.14 1.00 -25.84
CA LYS A 33 1.09 1.88 -27.02
C LYS A 33 0.63 3.30 -26.68
N GLU A 34 -0.26 3.49 -25.68
CA GLU A 34 -0.79 4.80 -25.26
C GLU A 34 0.29 5.82 -24.92
N ILE A 35 1.46 5.36 -24.55
CA ILE A 35 2.59 6.20 -24.09
C ILE A 35 3.06 7.18 -25.15
N PHE A 36 2.88 6.87 -26.46
CA PHE A 36 3.24 7.82 -27.50
C PHE A 36 2.59 9.19 -27.31
N LEU A 37 1.31 9.20 -26.96
CA LEU A 37 0.57 10.45 -26.77
C LEU A 37 1.04 11.21 -25.53
N ARG A 38 1.30 10.49 -24.42
CA ARG A 38 1.90 11.08 -23.21
C ARG A 38 3.23 11.78 -23.54
N GLU A 39 4.13 11.11 -24.24
CA GLU A 39 5.46 11.62 -24.57
C GLU A 39 5.38 12.84 -25.50
N LEU A 40 4.51 12.81 -26.53
CA LEU A 40 4.36 13.95 -27.45
C LEU A 40 3.72 15.16 -26.78
N ILE A 41 2.72 14.98 -25.91
CA ILE A 41 2.13 16.08 -25.13
C ILE A 41 3.15 16.61 -24.11
N SER A 42 3.94 15.77 -23.49
CA SER A 42 5.01 16.21 -22.57
C SER A 42 6.07 17.04 -23.30
N ASN A 43 6.46 16.67 -24.52
CA ASN A 43 7.38 17.45 -25.34
C ASN A 43 6.79 18.81 -25.74
N ALA A 44 5.49 18.87 -26.03
CA ALA A 44 4.79 20.10 -26.32
C ALA A 44 4.70 21.03 -25.09
N SER A 45 4.51 20.45 -23.90
CA SER A 45 4.59 21.20 -22.63
C SER A 45 5.98 21.78 -22.41
N ASP A 46 7.03 20.97 -22.61
CA ASP A 46 8.42 21.43 -22.51
C ASP A 46 8.72 22.58 -23.49
N ALA A 47 8.21 22.48 -24.73
CA ALA A 47 8.37 23.54 -25.72
C ALA A 47 7.68 24.85 -25.31
N SER A 48 6.54 24.74 -24.63
CA SER A 48 5.79 25.87 -24.10
C SER A 48 6.51 26.52 -22.92
N ASP A 49 7.06 25.73 -22.00
CA ASP A 49 7.80 26.21 -20.84
C ASP A 49 9.13 26.88 -21.25
N LYS A 50 9.82 26.32 -22.26
CA LYS A 50 11.00 26.96 -22.87
C LYS A 50 10.65 28.36 -23.45
N LEU A 51 9.51 28.45 -24.15
CA LEU A 51 9.05 29.73 -24.69
C LEU A 51 8.74 30.71 -23.56
N ARG A 52 7.98 30.29 -22.54
CA ARG A 52 7.69 31.13 -21.35
C ARG A 52 8.97 31.69 -20.74
N PHE A 53 9.95 30.82 -20.53
CA PHE A 53 11.22 31.18 -19.92
C PHE A 53 11.99 32.20 -20.78
N GLN A 54 12.14 31.97 -22.09
CA GLN A 54 12.83 32.88 -22.98
C GLN A 54 12.08 34.20 -23.17
N ALA A 55 10.76 34.16 -23.15
CA ALA A 55 9.91 35.34 -23.27
C ALA A 55 9.98 36.25 -22.04
N LEU A 56 10.48 35.79 -20.90
CA LEU A 56 10.78 36.68 -19.75
C LEU A 56 11.80 37.76 -20.12
N SER A 57 12.75 37.42 -21.00
CA SER A 57 13.77 38.38 -21.48
C SER A 57 13.39 39.03 -22.83
N ASN A 58 12.54 38.34 -23.63
CA ASN A 58 12.13 38.80 -24.95
C ASN A 58 10.66 38.49 -25.24
N PRO A 59 9.71 39.32 -24.80
CA PRO A 59 8.27 39.10 -24.98
C PRO A 59 7.82 39.00 -26.45
N ASP A 60 8.58 39.53 -27.40
CA ASP A 60 8.26 39.46 -28.83
C ASP A 60 8.26 38.03 -29.39
N LEU A 61 8.88 37.11 -28.68
CA LEU A 61 8.85 35.66 -29.02
C LEU A 61 7.43 35.10 -29.04
N TYR A 62 6.49 35.66 -28.29
CA TYR A 62 5.08 35.27 -28.37
C TYR A 62 4.41 35.59 -29.69
N GLN A 63 4.95 36.52 -30.48
CA GLN A 63 4.41 36.90 -31.79
C GLN A 63 2.90 37.24 -31.75
N GLY A 64 2.42 37.77 -30.62
CA GLY A 64 1.02 38.16 -30.40
C GLY A 64 0.11 37.00 -29.95
N ASP A 65 0.60 35.76 -29.91
CA ASP A 65 -0.14 34.59 -29.43
C ASP A 65 0.42 34.12 -28.08
N VAL A 66 -0.18 34.59 -26.98
CA VAL A 66 0.26 34.34 -25.60
C VAL A 66 -0.42 33.11 -24.97
N GLU A 67 -1.50 32.64 -25.58
CA GLU A 67 -2.24 31.47 -25.07
C GLU A 67 -1.59 30.19 -25.60
N LEU A 68 -0.78 29.55 -24.75
CA LEU A 68 -0.10 28.31 -25.10
C LEU A 68 -1.02 27.10 -24.93
N GLY A 69 -0.97 26.16 -25.87
CA GLY A 69 -1.80 24.97 -25.82
C GLY A 69 -1.37 23.92 -26.84
N VAL A 70 -1.87 22.72 -26.64
CA VAL A 70 -1.71 21.58 -27.55
C VAL A 70 -3.05 21.31 -28.22
N LYS A 71 -3.06 21.11 -29.53
CA LYS A 71 -4.24 20.83 -30.34
C LYS A 71 -4.11 19.47 -31.02
N LEU A 72 -5.11 18.60 -30.83
CA LEU A 72 -5.20 17.29 -31.46
C LEU A 72 -6.30 17.30 -32.52
N SER A 73 -5.98 16.79 -33.70
CA SER A 73 -6.95 16.53 -34.75
C SER A 73 -6.61 15.24 -35.48
N PHE A 74 -7.61 14.52 -35.97
CA PHE A 74 -7.42 13.30 -36.75
C PHE A 74 -8.24 13.32 -38.03
N ASP A 75 -7.75 12.58 -39.01
CA ASP A 75 -8.44 12.35 -40.28
C ASP A 75 -8.45 10.84 -40.57
N GLU A 76 -9.64 10.24 -40.45
CA GLU A 76 -9.84 8.81 -40.68
C GLU A 76 -9.59 8.40 -42.14
N THR A 77 -9.85 9.33 -43.08
CA THR A 77 -9.67 9.04 -44.53
C THR A 77 -8.19 9.03 -44.90
N ALA A 78 -7.44 10.01 -44.37
CA ALA A 78 -5.98 10.10 -44.57
C ALA A 78 -5.20 9.17 -43.62
N ASN A 79 -5.85 8.53 -42.65
CA ASN A 79 -5.24 7.76 -41.55
C ASN A 79 -4.16 8.57 -40.81
N THR A 80 -4.45 9.82 -40.44
CA THR A 80 -3.48 10.68 -39.77
C THR A 80 -4.01 11.21 -38.43
N LEU A 81 -3.12 11.25 -37.44
CA LEU A 81 -3.31 11.98 -36.19
C LEU A 81 -2.29 13.14 -36.14
N THR A 82 -2.77 14.34 -35.91
CA THR A 82 -1.93 15.55 -35.80
C THR A 82 -1.94 16.07 -34.38
N ILE A 83 -0.75 16.27 -33.84
CA ILE A 83 -0.52 16.94 -32.54
C ILE A 83 0.24 18.23 -32.81
N SER A 84 -0.36 19.37 -32.48
CA SER A 84 0.18 20.70 -32.74
C SER A 84 0.38 21.48 -31.44
N ASP A 85 1.55 22.06 -31.23
CA ASP A 85 1.82 23.04 -30.18
C ASP A 85 2.18 24.41 -30.78
N ASN A 86 1.96 25.45 -29.99
CA ASN A 86 2.42 26.82 -30.31
C ASN A 86 3.55 27.26 -29.38
N GLY A 87 4.41 26.32 -28.96
CA GLY A 87 5.58 26.53 -28.11
C GLY A 87 6.74 27.20 -28.85
N ILE A 88 7.97 27.01 -28.36
CA ILE A 88 9.19 27.64 -28.89
C ILE A 88 9.49 27.25 -30.34
N GLY A 89 9.05 26.07 -30.81
CA GLY A 89 9.39 25.49 -32.09
C GLY A 89 10.88 25.12 -32.23
N MET A 90 11.31 24.83 -33.47
CA MET A 90 12.69 24.45 -33.79
C MET A 90 13.16 25.14 -35.05
N SER A 91 14.43 25.56 -35.05
CA SER A 91 15.16 25.97 -36.25
C SER A 91 15.57 24.73 -37.09
N ARG A 92 16.12 24.96 -38.26
CA ARG A 92 16.67 23.87 -39.13
C ARG A 92 17.80 23.14 -38.41
N GLU A 93 18.66 23.84 -37.75
CA GLU A 93 19.77 23.33 -36.95
C GLU A 93 19.26 22.50 -35.79
N ASP A 94 18.26 22.98 -35.05
CA ASP A 94 17.62 22.24 -33.96
C ASP A 94 16.99 20.92 -34.44
N VAL A 95 16.32 20.93 -35.59
CA VAL A 95 15.71 19.72 -36.19
C VAL A 95 16.78 18.68 -36.52
N ILE A 96 17.89 19.08 -37.16
CA ILE A 96 19.00 18.20 -37.46
C ILE A 96 19.63 17.64 -36.19
N GLU A 97 19.80 18.47 -35.19
CA GLU A 97 20.47 18.12 -33.95
C GLU A 97 19.61 17.24 -33.04
N HIS A 98 18.33 17.56 -32.88
CA HIS A 98 17.45 16.90 -31.89
C HIS A 98 16.60 15.77 -32.48
N LEU A 99 16.16 15.85 -33.75
CA LEU A 99 15.41 14.79 -34.41
C LEU A 99 16.30 13.90 -35.28
N GLY A 100 17.46 14.40 -35.70
CA GLY A 100 18.44 13.63 -36.47
C GLY A 100 19.42 12.84 -35.60
N THR A 101 19.47 13.05 -34.30
CA THR A 101 20.38 12.34 -33.39
C THR A 101 19.58 11.61 -32.31
N ILE A 102 19.68 10.28 -32.30
CA ILE A 102 18.99 9.41 -31.33
C ILE A 102 19.54 9.65 -29.91
N ALA A 103 18.63 9.71 -28.92
CA ALA A 103 18.96 9.95 -27.52
C ALA A 103 19.64 11.30 -27.22
N LYS A 104 19.44 12.29 -28.09
CA LYS A 104 19.84 13.67 -27.83
C LYS A 104 18.62 14.49 -27.39
N SER A 105 18.70 15.09 -26.20
CA SER A 105 17.61 15.88 -25.61
C SER A 105 17.92 17.36 -25.63
N GLY A 106 17.17 18.12 -26.42
CA GLY A 106 17.21 19.60 -26.39
C GLY A 106 16.70 20.17 -25.04
N THR A 107 15.96 19.39 -24.26
CA THR A 107 15.52 19.74 -22.92
C THR A 107 16.67 19.60 -21.92
N ALA A 108 17.46 18.50 -22.00
CA ALA A 108 18.66 18.32 -21.16
C ALA A 108 19.71 19.40 -21.46
N GLU A 109 19.87 19.76 -22.73
CA GLU A 109 20.79 20.84 -23.12
C GLU A 109 20.32 22.22 -22.58
N PHE A 110 19.04 22.50 -22.62
CA PHE A 110 18.47 23.71 -22.06
C PHE A 110 18.68 23.77 -20.53
N PHE A 111 18.44 22.64 -19.81
CA PHE A 111 18.72 22.54 -18.37
C PHE A 111 20.18 22.86 -18.01
N SER A 112 21.11 22.38 -18.81
CA SER A 112 22.54 22.61 -18.56
C SER A 112 22.95 24.10 -18.65
N LYS A 113 22.14 24.93 -19.29
CA LYS A 113 22.35 26.36 -19.46
C LYS A 113 21.67 27.23 -18.37
N LEU A 114 20.80 26.61 -17.53
CA LEU A 114 20.11 27.28 -16.44
C LEU A 114 20.98 27.35 -15.19
N SER A 115 20.80 28.37 -14.34
CA SER A 115 21.37 28.39 -12.99
C SER A 115 20.68 27.38 -12.09
N GLU A 116 21.30 26.98 -10.95
CA GLU A 116 20.72 26.02 -10.02
C GLU A 116 19.32 26.45 -9.53
N ASP A 117 19.09 27.73 -9.30
CA ASP A 117 17.78 28.23 -8.87
C ASP A 117 16.74 28.20 -10.00
N GLN A 118 17.14 28.53 -11.22
CA GLN A 118 16.29 28.48 -12.40
C GLN A 118 15.94 27.05 -12.82
N SER A 119 16.85 26.09 -12.60
CA SER A 119 16.60 24.68 -12.91
C SER A 119 15.56 24.08 -11.97
N LYS A 120 15.49 24.50 -10.69
CA LYS A 120 14.48 24.06 -9.73
C LYS A 120 13.07 24.55 -10.07
N ASP A 121 12.95 25.73 -10.67
CA ASP A 121 11.68 26.31 -11.08
C ASP A 121 11.20 25.80 -12.44
N SER A 122 12.08 25.17 -13.22
CA SER A 122 11.72 24.65 -14.54
C SER A 122 11.15 23.22 -14.44
N GLN A 123 9.97 23.00 -15.02
CA GLN A 123 9.21 21.73 -14.94
C GLN A 123 9.37 20.90 -16.21
N LEU A 124 10.57 20.89 -16.79
CA LEU A 124 10.85 20.23 -18.06
C LEU A 124 11.05 18.72 -17.88
N ILE A 125 10.32 17.90 -18.62
CA ILE A 125 10.18 16.47 -18.47
C ILE A 125 11.08 15.66 -19.40
N GLY A 126 11.32 16.14 -20.62
CA GLY A 126 11.94 15.41 -21.75
C GLY A 126 13.45 15.28 -21.68
N GLN A 127 14.02 14.69 -20.62
CA GLN A 127 15.47 14.63 -20.40
C GLN A 127 16.21 13.56 -21.22
N PHE A 128 15.54 12.48 -21.66
CA PHE A 128 16.20 11.31 -22.28
C PHE A 128 16.38 11.40 -23.80
N GLY A 129 15.65 12.27 -24.49
CA GLY A 129 15.72 12.43 -25.94
C GLY A 129 15.22 11.23 -26.75
N VAL A 130 14.41 10.36 -26.14
CA VAL A 130 13.86 9.15 -26.79
C VAL A 130 12.35 9.16 -26.90
N GLY A 131 11.64 10.00 -26.12
CA GLY A 131 10.18 10.05 -26.06
C GLY A 131 9.52 10.29 -27.43
N PHE A 132 10.13 11.12 -28.29
CA PHE A 132 9.63 11.38 -29.64
C PHE A 132 9.50 10.12 -30.49
N TYR A 133 10.45 9.19 -30.38
CA TYR A 133 10.43 7.95 -31.19
C TYR A 133 9.33 6.98 -30.81
N SER A 134 8.65 7.18 -29.67
CA SER A 134 7.44 6.43 -29.31
C SER A 134 6.31 6.61 -30.34
N ALA A 135 6.32 7.69 -31.11
CA ALA A 135 5.41 7.92 -32.23
C ALA A 135 5.39 6.76 -33.24
N PHE A 136 6.54 6.12 -33.47
CA PHE A 136 6.66 4.99 -34.40
C PHE A 136 6.08 3.67 -33.87
N ILE A 137 5.63 3.62 -32.60
CA ILE A 137 4.88 2.47 -32.09
C ILE A 137 3.53 2.36 -32.81
N VAL A 138 2.91 3.50 -33.14
CA VAL A 138 1.55 3.60 -33.72
C VAL A 138 1.54 4.11 -35.15
N ALA A 139 2.64 4.65 -35.66
CA ALA A 139 2.75 5.23 -37.01
C ALA A 139 3.81 4.55 -37.85
N ASP A 140 3.52 4.40 -39.17
CA ASP A 140 4.47 3.91 -40.18
C ASP A 140 5.41 5.01 -40.65
N ALA A 141 4.98 6.28 -40.53
CA ALA A 141 5.80 7.44 -40.84
C ALA A 141 5.37 8.64 -39.95
N VAL A 142 6.31 9.53 -39.70
CA VAL A 142 6.10 10.75 -38.93
C VAL A 142 6.58 11.94 -39.76
N THR A 143 5.73 12.96 -39.87
CA THR A 143 6.06 14.26 -40.46
C THR A 143 6.03 15.33 -39.39
N VAL A 144 7.12 16.07 -39.19
CA VAL A 144 7.22 17.18 -38.26
C VAL A 144 7.35 18.48 -39.04
N ARG A 145 6.45 19.43 -38.83
CA ARG A 145 6.51 20.78 -39.40
C ARG A 145 6.71 21.78 -38.27
N THR A 146 7.80 22.50 -38.29
CA THR A 146 8.16 23.38 -37.16
C THR A 146 8.74 24.70 -37.63
N ARG A 147 8.58 25.72 -36.79
CA ARG A 147 9.26 27.01 -36.95
C ARG A 147 9.57 27.60 -35.56
N ALA A 148 10.83 27.95 -35.34
CA ALA A 148 11.24 28.55 -34.08
C ALA A 148 10.66 29.95 -33.92
N ALA A 149 10.36 30.28 -32.64
CA ALA A 149 9.93 31.64 -32.27
C ALA A 149 11.01 32.67 -32.68
N GLY A 150 10.58 33.79 -33.20
CA GLY A 150 11.48 34.84 -33.69
C GLY A 150 11.94 34.71 -35.15
N LEU A 151 11.75 33.52 -35.78
CA LEU A 151 12.04 33.31 -37.20
C LEU A 151 10.88 33.79 -38.10
N ALA A 152 11.20 34.15 -39.35
CA ALA A 152 10.22 34.56 -40.36
C ALA A 152 9.41 33.33 -40.88
N ALA A 153 8.24 33.58 -41.49
CA ALA A 153 7.33 32.51 -41.92
C ALA A 153 7.92 31.59 -43.00
N ASP A 154 8.84 32.06 -43.80
CA ASP A 154 9.56 31.31 -44.83
C ASP A 154 10.74 30.47 -44.31
N GLN A 155 11.03 30.57 -43.00
CA GLN A 155 12.07 29.80 -42.31
C GLN A 155 11.51 28.61 -41.54
N GLY A 156 10.33 28.11 -41.90
CA GLY A 156 9.77 26.87 -41.39
C GLY A 156 10.50 25.65 -41.99
N VAL A 157 10.48 24.56 -41.27
CA VAL A 157 11.16 23.31 -41.64
C VAL A 157 10.21 22.14 -41.56
N GLN A 158 10.25 21.26 -42.56
CA GLN A 158 9.61 19.95 -42.53
C GLN A 158 10.64 18.85 -42.44
N TRP A 159 10.48 17.98 -41.49
CA TRP A 159 11.21 16.75 -41.30
C TRP A 159 10.26 15.57 -41.53
N HIS A 160 10.72 14.50 -42.21
CA HIS A 160 9.91 13.30 -42.42
C HIS A 160 10.77 12.06 -42.34
N SER A 161 10.27 11.03 -41.68
CA SER A 161 10.93 9.72 -41.58
C SER A 161 9.91 8.59 -41.46
N ALA A 162 10.27 7.42 -41.98
CA ALA A 162 9.58 6.14 -41.80
C ALA A 162 10.15 5.34 -40.60
N GLY A 163 11.06 5.91 -39.79
CA GLY A 163 11.67 5.19 -38.66
C GLY A 163 12.70 4.12 -39.04
N GLU A 164 13.17 4.12 -40.31
CA GLU A 164 14.11 3.12 -40.82
C GLU A 164 15.58 3.56 -40.82
N GLY A 165 15.90 4.62 -40.06
CA GLY A 165 17.27 5.13 -39.91
C GLY A 165 17.60 6.28 -40.87
N GLU A 166 16.67 6.68 -41.72
CA GLU A 166 16.81 7.80 -42.65
C GLU A 166 15.68 8.82 -42.43
N TYR A 167 15.95 10.08 -42.76
CA TYR A 167 14.97 11.15 -42.76
C TYR A 167 15.22 12.13 -43.88
N THR A 168 14.18 12.84 -44.29
CA THR A 168 14.27 13.97 -45.21
C THR A 168 14.00 15.28 -44.48
N ILE A 169 14.61 16.36 -44.93
CA ILE A 169 14.42 17.69 -44.38
C ILE A 169 14.29 18.71 -45.52
N GLU A 170 13.27 19.56 -45.45
CA GLU A 170 13.02 20.59 -46.47
C GLU A 170 12.55 21.90 -45.82
N ASP A 171 12.83 23.02 -46.48
CA ASP A 171 12.37 24.30 -46.03
C ASP A 171 10.92 24.52 -46.50
N ILE A 172 10.07 24.99 -45.59
CA ILE A 172 8.65 25.20 -45.85
C ILE A 172 8.24 26.59 -45.35
N ARG A 173 7.12 27.10 -45.85
CA ARG A 173 6.45 28.25 -45.25
C ARG A 173 5.50 27.80 -44.15
N LYS A 174 5.69 28.31 -42.93
CA LYS A 174 4.83 28.04 -41.75
C LYS A 174 4.50 29.38 -41.07
N GLU A 175 3.23 29.81 -41.13
CA GLU A 175 2.78 31.09 -40.66
C GLU A 175 2.88 31.27 -39.13
N THR A 176 2.65 30.18 -38.38
CA THR A 176 2.70 30.17 -36.92
C THR A 176 4.01 29.59 -36.41
N ARG A 177 4.49 30.05 -35.25
CA ARG A 177 5.54 29.33 -34.50
C ARG A 177 5.04 28.00 -33.93
N GLY A 178 5.94 27.21 -33.38
CA GLY A 178 5.63 25.92 -32.75
C GLY A 178 5.77 24.75 -33.70
N THR A 179 5.25 23.60 -33.29
CA THR A 179 5.50 22.31 -33.98
C THR A 179 4.20 21.57 -34.23
N ASP A 180 4.01 21.07 -35.46
CA ASP A 180 2.96 20.12 -35.84
C ASP A 180 3.60 18.77 -36.10
N ILE A 181 3.15 17.74 -35.38
CA ILE A 181 3.58 16.35 -35.55
C ILE A 181 2.42 15.58 -36.19
N VAL A 182 2.60 15.14 -37.44
CA VAL A 182 1.61 14.36 -38.17
C VAL A 182 2.05 12.89 -38.17
N LEU A 183 1.27 12.04 -37.52
CA LEU A 183 1.45 10.61 -37.46
C LEU A 183 0.66 9.95 -38.57
N HIS A 184 1.32 9.24 -39.48
CA HIS A 184 0.70 8.38 -40.46
C HIS A 184 0.47 7.01 -39.86
N MET A 185 -0.78 6.80 -39.39
CA MET A 185 -1.12 5.68 -38.52
C MET A 185 -1.03 4.35 -39.22
N ARG A 186 -0.35 3.38 -38.58
CA ARG A 186 -0.38 1.97 -39.03
C ARG A 186 -1.73 1.33 -38.69
N GLU A 187 -2.02 0.17 -39.21
CA GLU A 187 -3.30 -0.53 -39.00
C GLU A 187 -3.65 -0.69 -37.52
N GLU A 188 -2.65 -1.08 -36.71
CA GLU A 188 -2.79 -1.30 -35.29
C GLU A 188 -2.90 -0.01 -34.46
N GLY A 189 -2.60 1.13 -35.07
CA GLY A 189 -2.70 2.47 -34.45
C GLY A 189 -4.03 3.16 -34.75
N LYS A 190 -4.87 2.63 -35.63
CA LYS A 190 -6.15 3.25 -36.02
C LYS A 190 -7.13 3.39 -34.87
N GLU A 191 -6.99 2.63 -33.80
CA GLU A 191 -7.78 2.81 -32.56
C GLU A 191 -7.70 4.24 -32.01
N PHE A 192 -6.60 4.95 -32.24
CA PHE A 192 -6.38 6.33 -31.80
C PHE A 192 -6.96 7.38 -32.76
N LEU A 193 -7.50 7.00 -33.92
CA LEU A 193 -8.30 7.86 -34.79
C LEU A 193 -9.76 7.93 -34.29
N ASN A 194 -9.93 8.09 -32.98
CA ASN A 194 -11.23 8.10 -32.33
C ASN A 194 -11.21 9.09 -31.16
N GLU A 195 -12.18 9.99 -31.14
CA GLU A 195 -12.29 11.03 -30.12
C GLU A 195 -12.33 10.47 -28.69
N TRP A 196 -13.14 9.45 -28.44
CA TRP A 196 -13.29 8.85 -27.11
C TRP A 196 -11.97 8.22 -26.64
N ARG A 197 -11.28 7.54 -27.53
CA ARG A 197 -9.99 6.92 -27.22
C ARG A 197 -8.92 7.96 -26.87
N LEU A 198 -8.85 9.06 -27.62
CA LEU A 198 -7.93 10.14 -27.34
C LEU A 198 -8.25 10.83 -26.00
N ARG A 199 -9.54 11.07 -25.73
CA ARG A 199 -9.97 11.63 -24.43
C ARG A 199 -9.56 10.73 -23.26
N ASP A 200 -9.79 9.42 -23.38
CA ASP A 200 -9.42 8.44 -22.34
C ASP A 200 -7.91 8.47 -22.05
N VAL A 201 -7.10 8.42 -23.09
CA VAL A 201 -5.62 8.48 -22.94
C VAL A 201 -5.16 9.80 -22.32
N ILE A 202 -5.74 10.93 -22.74
CA ILE A 202 -5.36 12.24 -22.22
C ILE A 202 -5.80 12.41 -20.77
N SER A 203 -7.01 11.98 -20.43
CA SER A 203 -7.51 11.99 -19.05
C SER A 203 -6.62 11.14 -18.13
N LYS A 204 -6.13 10.01 -18.63
CA LYS A 204 -5.26 9.12 -17.85
C LYS A 204 -3.85 9.67 -17.63
N TYR A 205 -3.20 10.18 -18.67
CA TYR A 205 -1.76 10.49 -18.65
C TYR A 205 -1.43 11.98 -18.56
N SER A 206 -2.31 12.86 -19.03
CA SER A 206 -2.03 14.28 -19.25
C SER A 206 -3.09 15.23 -18.69
N ASP A 207 -4.03 14.74 -17.85
CA ASP A 207 -5.12 15.55 -17.29
C ASP A 207 -4.60 16.76 -16.50
N HIS A 208 -3.48 16.59 -15.80
CA HIS A 208 -2.91 17.58 -14.90
C HIS A 208 -1.65 18.30 -15.42
N ILE A 209 -1.27 18.05 -16.67
CA ILE A 209 -0.14 18.75 -17.29
C ILE A 209 -0.43 20.25 -17.36
N GLY A 210 0.59 21.10 -17.12
CA GLY A 210 0.43 22.56 -16.96
C GLY A 210 0.11 23.35 -18.24
N ILE A 211 -0.47 22.69 -19.25
CA ILE A 211 -0.84 23.27 -20.54
C ILE A 211 -2.21 22.73 -20.97
N PRO A 212 -3.12 23.57 -21.48
CA PRO A 212 -4.40 23.10 -22.02
C PRO A 212 -4.21 22.26 -23.27
N VAL A 213 -4.93 21.14 -23.32
CA VAL A 213 -4.98 20.21 -24.45
C VAL A 213 -6.38 20.24 -25.05
N TYR A 214 -6.45 20.54 -26.33
CA TYR A 214 -7.70 20.66 -27.08
C TYR A 214 -7.80 19.55 -28.10
N ILE A 215 -9.03 19.04 -28.29
CA ILE A 215 -9.35 18.14 -29.40
C ILE A 215 -10.33 18.81 -30.35
N GLN A 216 -10.16 18.51 -31.64
CA GLN A 216 -11.11 18.98 -32.65
C GLN A 216 -12.32 18.04 -32.69
N THR A 217 -13.52 18.56 -32.38
CA THR A 217 -14.77 17.83 -32.36
C THR A 217 -15.72 18.37 -33.42
N SER A 218 -16.65 17.52 -33.91
CA SER A 218 -17.76 17.97 -34.75
C SER A 218 -18.79 18.69 -33.88
N GLU A 219 -19.23 19.87 -34.33
CA GLU A 219 -20.33 20.57 -33.67
C GLU A 219 -21.64 19.82 -33.92
N ARG A 220 -22.46 19.68 -32.88
CA ARG A 220 -23.77 19.01 -32.97
C ARG A 220 -24.87 20.03 -32.72
N ASP A 221 -25.95 19.93 -33.50
CA ASP A 221 -27.15 20.72 -33.27
C ASP A 221 -27.95 20.25 -32.04
N ASP A 222 -29.03 20.97 -31.71
CA ASP A 222 -29.87 20.65 -30.55
C ASP A 222 -30.57 19.26 -30.64
N GLU A 223 -30.57 18.65 -31.83
CA GLU A 223 -31.07 17.29 -32.07
C GLU A 223 -29.95 16.24 -32.00
N GLY A 224 -28.70 16.65 -31.73
CA GLY A 224 -27.53 15.77 -31.61
C GLY A 224 -26.91 15.36 -32.94
N LYS A 225 -27.33 15.96 -34.09
CA LYS A 225 -26.81 15.69 -35.42
C LYS A 225 -25.59 16.58 -35.71
N GLU A 226 -24.55 16.00 -36.32
CA GLU A 226 -23.37 16.76 -36.70
C GLU A 226 -23.69 17.85 -37.74
N THR A 227 -23.32 19.08 -37.42
CA THR A 227 -23.52 20.25 -38.32
C THR A 227 -22.49 20.32 -39.43
N GLY A 228 -21.38 19.57 -39.31
CA GLY A 228 -20.23 19.61 -40.21
C GLY A 228 -19.23 20.73 -39.86
N GLU A 229 -19.55 21.59 -38.91
CA GLU A 229 -18.60 22.55 -38.35
C GLU A 229 -17.74 21.89 -37.29
N LYS A 230 -16.47 22.30 -37.21
CA LYS A 230 -15.51 21.76 -36.25
C LYS A 230 -15.20 22.83 -35.21
N LYS A 231 -15.19 22.42 -33.93
CA LYS A 231 -14.79 23.27 -32.80
C LYS A 231 -13.64 22.65 -32.02
N TRP A 232 -12.89 23.49 -31.32
CA TRP A 232 -11.86 23.06 -30.40
C TRP A 232 -12.45 22.97 -28.99
N GLU A 233 -12.29 21.84 -28.33
CA GLU A 233 -12.75 21.62 -26.96
C GLU A 233 -11.58 21.25 -26.09
N GLN A 234 -11.41 21.95 -24.95
CA GLN A 234 -10.40 21.58 -23.96
C GLN A 234 -10.83 20.29 -23.24
N ILE A 235 -9.93 19.32 -23.16
CA ILE A 235 -10.22 17.97 -22.64
C ILE A 235 -9.41 17.59 -21.41
N ASN A 236 -8.48 18.42 -20.97
CA ASN A 236 -7.75 18.21 -19.72
C ASN A 236 -8.01 19.37 -18.73
N LYS A 237 -7.71 19.16 -17.45
CA LYS A 237 -7.86 20.19 -16.44
C LYS A 237 -6.78 21.25 -16.50
N ALA A 238 -5.64 20.96 -17.10
CA ALA A 238 -4.47 21.83 -17.25
C ALA A 238 -3.95 22.45 -15.94
N GLN A 239 -4.45 21.99 -14.81
CA GLN A 239 -4.06 22.43 -13.48
C GLN A 239 -4.08 21.24 -12.51
N ALA A 240 -2.99 21.05 -11.83
CA ALA A 240 -2.88 20.04 -10.78
C ALA A 240 -3.29 20.65 -9.43
N LEU A 241 -4.33 20.12 -8.80
CA LEU A 241 -4.83 20.61 -7.52
C LEU A 241 -3.72 20.66 -6.46
N TRP A 242 -2.87 19.65 -6.42
CA TRP A 242 -1.79 19.52 -5.44
C TRP A 242 -0.63 20.50 -5.61
N THR A 243 -0.61 21.29 -6.68
CA THR A 243 0.38 22.35 -6.89
C THR A 243 -0.09 23.70 -6.34
N ARG A 244 -1.39 23.84 -6.02
CA ARG A 244 -1.97 25.05 -5.44
C ARG A 244 -1.62 25.17 -3.96
N ASN A 245 -1.65 26.41 -3.43
CA ASN A 245 -1.52 26.61 -1.99
C ASN A 245 -2.70 25.96 -1.26
N LYS A 246 -2.42 25.34 -0.12
CA LYS A 246 -3.46 24.67 0.70
C LYS A 246 -4.57 25.62 1.13
N SER A 247 -4.24 26.89 1.38
CA SER A 247 -5.20 27.94 1.75
C SER A 247 -6.22 28.27 0.66
N ASP A 248 -5.89 27.90 -0.59
CA ASP A 248 -6.67 28.26 -1.77
C ASP A 248 -7.51 27.07 -2.28
N ILE A 249 -7.52 25.97 -1.52
CA ILE A 249 -8.24 24.74 -1.85
C ILE A 249 -9.25 24.48 -0.74
N SER A 250 -10.53 24.37 -1.10
CA SER A 250 -11.59 24.03 -0.16
C SER A 250 -11.65 22.52 0.16
N ASP A 251 -12.33 22.16 1.24
CA ASP A 251 -12.52 20.78 1.61
C ASP A 251 -13.32 20.01 0.55
N GLU A 252 -14.30 20.67 -0.08
CA GLU A 252 -15.09 20.11 -1.18
C GLU A 252 -14.21 19.81 -2.39
N GLU A 253 -13.26 20.69 -2.75
CA GLU A 253 -12.31 20.43 -3.84
C GLU A 253 -11.41 19.21 -3.54
N TYR A 254 -10.96 19.05 -2.28
CA TYR A 254 -10.21 17.87 -1.87
C TYR A 254 -11.05 16.58 -1.96
N GLN A 255 -12.32 16.62 -1.56
CA GLN A 255 -13.23 15.47 -1.62
C GLN A 255 -13.57 15.08 -3.07
N GLU A 256 -13.87 16.05 -3.92
CA GLU A 256 -14.13 15.81 -5.35
C GLU A 256 -12.87 15.24 -6.05
N PHE A 257 -11.70 15.77 -5.70
CA PHE A 257 -10.44 15.25 -6.22
C PHE A 257 -10.20 13.80 -5.77
N TYR A 258 -10.49 13.48 -4.50
CA TYR A 258 -10.42 12.11 -4.00
C TYR A 258 -11.30 11.15 -4.82
N LYS A 259 -12.57 11.49 -5.03
CA LYS A 259 -13.50 10.68 -5.82
C LYS A 259 -12.98 10.44 -7.24
N HIS A 260 -12.39 11.46 -7.84
CA HIS A 260 -11.81 11.37 -9.17
C HIS A 260 -10.59 10.43 -9.22
N VAL A 261 -9.67 10.54 -8.24
CA VAL A 261 -8.40 9.78 -8.24
C VAL A 261 -8.61 8.34 -7.79
N SER A 262 -9.47 8.11 -6.80
CA SER A 262 -9.72 6.78 -6.21
C SER A 262 -10.83 5.99 -6.89
N HIS A 263 -11.63 6.65 -7.75
CA HIS A 263 -12.88 6.10 -8.30
C HIS A 263 -13.87 5.64 -7.23
N ASP A 264 -13.80 6.27 -6.05
CA ASP A 264 -14.74 6.08 -4.95
C ASP A 264 -15.89 7.09 -5.05
N PHE A 265 -17.08 6.71 -4.56
CA PHE A 265 -18.26 7.60 -4.54
C PHE A 265 -18.46 8.26 -3.17
N ALA A 266 -17.83 7.74 -2.13
CA ALA A 266 -17.90 8.28 -0.78
C ALA A 266 -16.82 9.35 -0.55
N ASP A 267 -17.05 10.22 0.43
CA ASP A 267 -16.02 11.17 0.88
C ASP A 267 -14.95 10.43 1.69
N PRO A 268 -13.69 10.89 1.65
CA PRO A 268 -12.62 10.32 2.46
C PRO A 268 -12.82 10.67 3.94
N LEU A 269 -12.33 9.83 4.86
CA LEU A 269 -12.31 10.16 6.29
C LEU A 269 -11.40 11.36 6.59
N VAL A 270 -10.21 11.35 6.03
CA VAL A 270 -9.20 12.38 6.26
C VAL A 270 -8.21 12.41 5.11
N TRP A 271 -7.57 13.56 4.91
CA TRP A 271 -6.49 13.70 3.93
C TRP A 271 -5.33 14.52 4.48
N SER A 272 -4.20 14.41 3.80
CA SER A 272 -3.02 15.23 4.06
C SER A 272 -2.39 15.66 2.75
N HIS A 273 -2.41 16.95 2.50
CA HIS A 273 -1.67 17.60 1.42
C HIS A 273 -0.34 18.10 2.00
N ASN A 274 0.78 17.69 1.41
CA ASN A 274 2.10 18.04 1.92
C ASN A 274 3.09 18.28 0.78
N ARG A 275 3.74 19.45 0.80
CA ARG A 275 4.83 19.82 -0.11
C ARG A 275 6.14 19.82 0.69
N VAL A 276 7.12 19.13 0.20
CA VAL A 276 8.47 19.04 0.77
C VAL A 276 9.45 19.58 -0.25
N GLU A 277 10.19 20.62 0.15
CA GLU A 277 11.24 21.23 -0.63
C GLU A 277 12.60 20.89 -0.01
N GLY A 278 13.60 20.62 -0.82
CA GLY A 278 14.94 20.30 -0.34
C GLY A 278 15.69 19.31 -1.21
N LYS A 279 16.41 18.36 -0.58
CA LYS A 279 17.18 17.33 -1.30
C LYS A 279 16.29 16.40 -2.14
N ASN A 280 15.07 16.14 -1.69
CA ASN A 280 14.05 15.41 -2.42
C ASN A 280 12.83 16.34 -2.48
N ASP A 281 12.56 16.89 -3.64
CA ASP A 281 11.40 17.77 -3.87
C ASP A 281 10.21 16.94 -4.34
N TYR A 282 9.12 16.96 -3.53
CA TYR A 282 7.91 16.26 -3.87
C TYR A 282 6.67 16.84 -3.19
N THR A 283 5.53 16.63 -3.79
CA THR A 283 4.23 16.84 -3.19
C THR A 283 3.52 15.51 -2.97
N SER A 284 2.91 15.32 -1.80
CA SER A 284 2.05 14.17 -1.52
C SER A 284 0.66 14.63 -1.13
N LEU A 285 -0.36 14.04 -1.74
CA LEU A 285 -1.76 14.22 -1.38
C LEU A 285 -2.33 12.84 -1.08
N LEU A 286 -2.41 12.51 0.21
CA LEU A 286 -2.76 11.19 0.72
C LEU A 286 -4.13 11.24 1.39
N TYR A 287 -4.96 10.23 1.14
CA TYR A 287 -6.31 10.10 1.66
C TYR A 287 -6.49 8.76 2.38
N ILE A 288 -7.31 8.77 3.43
CA ILE A 288 -7.82 7.57 4.08
C ILE A 288 -9.29 7.44 3.68
N PRO A 289 -9.68 6.37 2.97
CA PRO A 289 -11.07 6.11 2.58
C PRO A 289 -12.00 5.95 3.77
N ALA A 290 -13.30 6.17 3.57
CA ALA A 290 -14.32 5.90 4.59
C ALA A 290 -14.71 4.41 4.65
N LYS A 291 -14.53 3.67 3.53
CA LYS A 291 -14.89 2.27 3.38
C LYS A 291 -13.75 1.47 2.79
N ALA A 292 -13.59 0.24 3.27
CA ALA A 292 -12.65 -0.71 2.69
C ALA A 292 -13.14 -1.16 1.31
N PRO A 293 -12.29 -1.18 0.27
CA PRO A 293 -12.62 -1.81 -0.99
C PRO A 293 -12.89 -3.31 -0.76
N TRP A 294 -13.85 -3.87 -1.50
CA TRP A 294 -14.26 -5.27 -1.37
C TRP A 294 -13.13 -6.28 -1.63
N ASP A 295 -12.12 -5.88 -2.39
CA ASP A 295 -10.96 -6.68 -2.78
C ASP A 295 -9.71 -6.45 -1.91
N MET A 296 -9.80 -5.66 -0.83
CA MET A 296 -8.65 -5.30 0.03
C MET A 296 -7.85 -6.49 0.54
N PHE A 297 -8.52 -7.62 0.78
CA PHE A 297 -7.88 -8.85 1.27
C PHE A 297 -7.53 -9.82 0.15
N ASN A 298 -7.77 -9.46 -1.11
CA ASN A 298 -7.37 -10.27 -2.25
C ASN A 298 -5.87 -10.13 -2.49
N ARG A 299 -5.24 -11.21 -2.97
CA ARG A 299 -3.81 -11.24 -3.25
C ARG A 299 -3.38 -10.23 -4.33
N ASP A 300 -4.28 -9.93 -5.26
CA ASP A 300 -4.06 -9.03 -6.40
C ASP A 300 -4.60 -7.62 -6.13
N HIS A 301 -4.87 -7.27 -4.86
CA HIS A 301 -5.33 -5.94 -4.49
C HIS A 301 -4.27 -4.89 -4.83
N LYS A 302 -4.71 -3.85 -5.51
CA LYS A 302 -3.87 -2.73 -5.92
C LYS A 302 -3.91 -1.59 -4.91
N SER A 303 -2.76 -1.05 -4.54
CA SER A 303 -2.64 -0.05 -3.48
C SER A 303 -3.33 1.28 -3.80
N GLY A 304 -3.54 1.59 -5.09
CA GLY A 304 -4.24 2.80 -5.54
C GLY A 304 -3.55 4.12 -5.22
N LEU A 305 -2.24 4.09 -4.96
CA LEU A 305 -1.41 5.28 -4.86
C LEU A 305 -0.81 5.59 -6.24
N LYS A 306 -1.12 6.78 -6.77
CA LYS A 306 -0.65 7.21 -8.10
C LYS A 306 0.67 7.93 -8.01
N LEU A 307 1.57 7.66 -8.95
CA LEU A 307 2.82 8.38 -9.09
C LEU A 307 2.76 9.33 -10.26
N TYR A 308 3.15 10.56 -10.00
CA TYR A 308 3.42 11.60 -10.99
C TYR A 308 4.89 12.03 -10.89
N VAL A 309 5.45 12.44 -12.00
CA VAL A 309 6.72 13.15 -12.06
C VAL A 309 6.49 14.41 -12.88
N GLN A 310 6.68 15.56 -12.25
CA GLN A 310 6.43 16.88 -12.85
C GLN A 310 5.02 16.96 -13.48
N ARG A 311 3.99 16.50 -12.73
CA ARG A 311 2.56 16.45 -13.12
C ARG A 311 2.21 15.50 -14.26
N VAL A 312 3.17 14.74 -14.78
CA VAL A 312 2.91 13.69 -15.75
C VAL A 312 2.69 12.39 -15.02
N PHE A 313 1.59 11.72 -15.34
CA PHE A 313 1.26 10.41 -14.77
C PHE A 313 2.28 9.36 -15.21
N ILE A 314 2.81 8.62 -14.25
CA ILE A 314 3.80 7.56 -14.46
C ILE A 314 3.16 6.19 -14.31
N MET A 315 2.52 5.94 -13.16
CA MET A 315 1.89 4.66 -12.87
C MET A 315 0.78 4.77 -11.83
N ASP A 316 -0.17 3.84 -11.91
CA ASP A 316 -1.03 3.44 -10.80
C ASP A 316 -0.26 2.44 -9.91
N ASP A 317 -0.73 2.23 -8.69
CA ASP A 317 -0.21 1.21 -7.78
C ASP A 317 1.27 1.34 -7.48
N ALA A 318 1.68 2.51 -7.06
CA ALA A 318 3.06 2.76 -6.63
C ALA A 318 3.33 2.10 -5.26
N GLU A 319 3.31 0.75 -5.22
CA GLU A 319 3.50 -0.07 -4.00
C GLU A 319 4.82 0.23 -3.27
N GLN A 320 5.82 0.70 -4.00
CA GLN A 320 7.13 1.03 -3.45
C GLN A 320 7.09 2.15 -2.41
N PHE A 321 6.04 2.99 -2.43
CA PHE A 321 5.95 4.16 -1.54
C PHE A 321 5.09 3.95 -0.29
N MET A 322 4.46 2.77 -0.14
CA MET A 322 3.64 2.46 1.02
C MET A 322 3.86 1.00 1.46
N PRO A 323 3.96 0.71 2.77
CA PRO A 323 3.99 -0.67 3.24
C PRO A 323 2.62 -1.33 3.09
N SER A 324 2.59 -2.68 3.02
CA SER A 324 1.37 -3.44 2.72
C SER A 324 0.27 -3.25 3.77
N TYR A 325 0.63 -3.05 5.03
CA TYR A 325 -0.34 -2.78 6.10
C TYR A 325 -1.04 -1.40 6.00
N LEU A 326 -0.59 -0.53 5.08
CA LEU A 326 -1.21 0.75 4.74
C LEU A 326 -1.80 0.77 3.32
N ARG A 327 -2.04 -0.39 2.69
CA ARG A 327 -2.55 -0.52 1.33
C ARG A 327 -3.92 0.11 1.08
N PHE A 328 -4.63 0.48 2.14
CA PHE A 328 -5.89 1.23 2.05
C PHE A 328 -5.69 2.71 1.67
N VAL A 329 -4.49 3.26 1.77
CA VAL A 329 -4.21 4.67 1.46
C VAL A 329 -4.40 4.90 -0.04
N ARG A 330 -5.08 6.00 -0.38
CA ARG A 330 -5.32 6.47 -1.74
C ARG A 330 -4.67 7.83 -1.94
N GLY A 331 -4.54 8.23 -3.20
CA GLY A 331 -4.01 9.56 -3.51
C GLY A 331 -2.83 9.51 -4.46
N LEU A 332 -1.91 10.45 -4.29
CA LEU A 332 -0.78 10.59 -5.20
C LEU A 332 0.49 11.10 -4.52
N ILE A 333 1.59 10.83 -5.21
CA ILE A 333 2.89 11.47 -5.00
C ILE A 333 3.31 12.08 -6.34
N ASP A 334 3.72 13.35 -6.32
CA ASP A 334 4.34 14.03 -7.47
C ASP A 334 5.75 14.46 -7.07
N SER A 335 6.77 13.92 -7.73
CA SER A 335 8.18 14.18 -7.43
C SER A 335 8.89 14.82 -8.61
N ASN A 336 9.74 15.81 -8.33
CA ASN A 336 10.59 16.43 -9.34
C ASN A 336 11.92 15.69 -9.55
N ASP A 337 12.38 14.95 -8.53
CA ASP A 337 13.75 14.40 -8.46
C ASP A 337 13.79 12.87 -8.57
N LEU A 338 12.66 12.21 -8.83
CA LEU A 338 12.62 10.76 -8.86
C LEU A 338 13.33 10.21 -10.11
N PRO A 339 14.37 9.40 -9.97
CA PRO A 339 15.06 8.80 -11.10
C PRO A 339 14.17 7.72 -11.74
N LEU A 340 13.66 8.02 -12.91
CA LEU A 340 12.89 7.10 -13.73
C LEU A 340 13.81 6.35 -14.70
N ASN A 341 13.39 5.16 -15.11
CA ASN A 341 13.98 4.51 -16.28
C ASN A 341 13.63 5.28 -17.57
N VAL A 342 14.25 4.91 -18.67
CA VAL A 342 14.07 5.60 -19.96
C VAL A 342 12.61 5.58 -20.43
N SER A 343 11.87 4.49 -20.18
CA SER A 343 10.45 4.36 -20.54
C SER A 343 9.49 5.02 -19.53
N ARG A 344 9.97 5.43 -18.38
CA ARG A 344 9.16 5.96 -17.27
C ARG A 344 8.05 5.00 -16.79
N GLU A 345 8.22 3.70 -17.01
CA GLU A 345 7.24 2.68 -16.61
C GLU A 345 7.67 1.92 -15.35
N ILE A 346 8.95 1.92 -15.03
CA ILE A 346 9.51 1.15 -13.92
C ILE A 346 10.34 2.07 -13.03
N LEU A 347 10.03 2.02 -11.74
CA LEU A 347 10.86 2.63 -10.71
C LEU A 347 11.98 1.65 -10.32
N GLN A 348 13.19 2.17 -10.24
CA GLN A 348 14.27 1.43 -9.60
C GLN A 348 14.21 1.67 -8.10
N ASP A 349 14.28 0.59 -7.30
CA ASP A 349 14.43 0.74 -5.84
C ASP A 349 15.78 1.40 -5.54
N ASN A 350 15.70 2.58 -4.95
CA ASN A 350 16.87 3.38 -4.61
C ASN A 350 16.65 4.18 -3.32
N LYS A 351 17.67 4.91 -2.90
CA LYS A 351 17.59 5.71 -1.66
C LYS A 351 16.50 6.78 -1.67
N VAL A 352 16.11 7.30 -2.83
CA VAL A 352 15.07 8.31 -2.95
C VAL A 352 13.70 7.68 -2.73
N THR A 353 13.41 6.55 -3.39
CA THR A 353 12.16 5.80 -3.21
C THR A 353 11.97 5.35 -1.77
N GLN A 354 13.02 4.85 -1.12
CA GLN A 354 12.97 4.47 0.30
C GLN A 354 12.72 5.68 1.22
N SER A 355 13.35 6.82 0.94
CA SER A 355 13.11 8.05 1.70
C SER A 355 11.68 8.54 1.57
N LEU A 356 11.11 8.51 0.36
CA LEU A 356 9.71 8.88 0.10
C LEU A 356 8.75 7.91 0.80
N ARG A 357 9.01 6.60 0.72
CA ARG A 357 8.23 5.57 1.44
C ARG A 357 8.16 5.88 2.94
N ASN A 358 9.33 6.09 3.57
CA ASN A 358 9.40 6.37 5.00
C ASN A 358 8.66 7.67 5.37
N ALA A 359 8.78 8.71 4.54
CA ALA A 359 8.10 9.98 4.76
C ALA A 359 6.57 9.85 4.63
N CYS A 360 6.08 9.15 3.61
CA CYS A 360 4.65 8.89 3.40
C CYS A 360 4.08 8.00 4.52
N THR A 361 4.77 6.92 4.90
CA THR A 361 4.39 6.05 6.03
C THR A 361 4.25 6.86 7.31
N LYS A 362 5.25 7.66 7.66
CA LYS A 362 5.22 8.54 8.85
C LYS A 362 4.05 9.53 8.80
N ARG A 363 3.75 10.07 7.62
CA ARG A 363 2.63 10.99 7.42
C ARG A 363 1.29 10.33 7.69
N VAL A 364 1.06 9.13 7.13
CA VAL A 364 -0.16 8.35 7.35
C VAL A 364 -0.34 8.00 8.82
N LEU A 365 0.70 7.47 9.48
CA LEU A 365 0.64 7.17 10.91
C LEU A 365 0.32 8.40 11.75
N THR A 366 0.87 9.57 11.41
CA THR A 366 0.54 10.85 12.08
C THR A 366 -0.92 11.28 11.83
N MET A 367 -1.47 11.02 10.63
CA MET A 367 -2.90 11.28 10.36
C MET A 367 -3.79 10.40 11.23
N LEU A 368 -3.47 9.11 11.36
CA LEU A 368 -4.18 8.16 12.22
C LEU A 368 -4.07 8.52 13.70
N GLU A 369 -2.88 8.87 14.18
CA GLU A 369 -2.66 9.35 15.56
C GLU A 369 -3.53 10.58 15.89
N ARG A 370 -3.55 11.57 14.99
CA ARG A 370 -4.37 12.77 15.16
C ARG A 370 -5.86 12.45 15.18
N MET A 371 -6.32 11.56 14.30
CA MET A 371 -7.70 11.12 14.27
C MET A 371 -8.06 10.38 15.57
N ALA A 372 -7.21 9.46 16.03
CA ALA A 372 -7.42 8.72 17.28
C ALA A 372 -7.51 9.61 18.52
N ASN A 373 -6.73 10.70 18.54
CA ASN A 373 -6.68 11.62 19.69
C ASN A 373 -7.77 12.69 19.67
N ASN A 374 -8.22 13.14 18.49
CA ASN A 374 -9.10 14.30 18.36
C ASN A 374 -10.54 13.94 17.97
N ASP A 375 -10.76 12.74 17.41
CA ASP A 375 -12.07 12.30 16.92
C ASP A 375 -12.19 10.76 17.05
N ALA A 376 -12.50 10.33 18.27
CA ALA A 376 -12.56 8.91 18.62
C ALA A 376 -13.61 8.14 17.78
N ASP A 377 -14.76 8.74 17.50
CA ASP A 377 -15.84 8.09 16.71
C ASP A 377 -15.42 7.88 15.27
N LYS A 378 -14.76 8.88 14.68
CA LYS A 378 -14.19 8.76 13.32
C LYS A 378 -13.09 7.70 13.29
N TYR A 379 -12.24 7.65 14.32
CA TYR A 379 -11.21 6.63 14.42
C TYR A 379 -11.80 5.23 14.58
N LEU A 380 -12.87 5.05 15.34
CA LEU A 380 -13.56 3.76 15.44
C LEU A 380 -14.22 3.35 14.12
N SER A 381 -14.72 4.31 13.35
CA SER A 381 -15.22 4.04 11.99
C SER A 381 -14.09 3.56 11.08
N PHE A 382 -12.93 4.20 11.13
CA PHE A 382 -11.71 3.75 10.45
C PHE A 382 -11.29 2.35 10.93
N TRP A 383 -11.28 2.10 12.25
CA TRP A 383 -10.86 0.84 12.83
C TRP A 383 -11.73 -0.34 12.37
N LYS A 384 -13.03 -0.17 12.29
CA LYS A 384 -13.99 -1.19 11.81
C LYS A 384 -13.70 -1.64 10.38
N GLU A 385 -13.21 -0.74 9.52
CA GLU A 385 -12.92 -1.02 8.11
C GLU A 385 -11.49 -1.55 7.91
N PHE A 386 -10.51 -0.99 8.62
CA PHE A 386 -9.09 -1.17 8.31
C PHE A 386 -8.27 -1.78 9.46
N GLY A 387 -8.88 -2.04 10.61
CA GLY A 387 -8.17 -2.54 11.79
C GLY A 387 -7.42 -3.84 11.55
N LEU A 388 -8.02 -4.79 10.80
CA LEU A 388 -7.38 -6.06 10.45
C LEU A 388 -6.09 -5.87 9.65
N VAL A 389 -6.11 -4.94 8.70
CA VAL A 389 -4.93 -4.64 7.87
C VAL A 389 -3.87 -3.93 8.70
N LEU A 390 -4.27 -3.00 9.57
CA LEU A 390 -3.33 -2.28 10.44
C LEU A 390 -2.61 -3.21 11.43
N LYS A 391 -3.26 -4.31 11.85
CA LYS A 391 -2.66 -5.36 12.71
C LYS A 391 -1.48 -6.09 12.04
N GLU A 392 -1.31 -6.01 10.72
CA GLU A 392 -0.15 -6.54 10.01
C GLU A 392 1.12 -5.73 10.29
N GLY A 393 0.97 -4.45 10.63
CA GLY A 393 2.05 -3.48 10.74
C GLY A 393 3.19 -3.82 11.70
N PRO A 394 2.93 -4.32 12.94
CA PRO A 394 4.00 -4.68 13.87
C PRO A 394 4.97 -5.75 13.36
N ALA A 395 4.54 -6.59 12.41
CA ALA A 395 5.40 -7.59 11.77
C ALA A 395 6.14 -7.07 10.54
N GLU A 396 5.52 -6.14 9.79
CA GLU A 396 6.07 -5.62 8.53
C GLU A 396 7.01 -4.41 8.72
N ASP A 397 6.72 -3.56 9.70
CA ASP A 397 7.39 -2.29 9.91
C ASP A 397 7.98 -2.18 11.31
N PHE A 398 9.12 -2.80 11.49
CA PHE A 398 9.82 -2.79 12.77
C PHE A 398 10.19 -1.37 13.23
N SER A 399 10.47 -0.45 12.31
CA SER A 399 10.86 0.92 12.63
C SER A 399 9.72 1.75 13.23
N ASN A 400 8.47 1.44 12.89
CA ASN A 400 7.27 2.12 13.37
C ASN A 400 6.41 1.24 14.29
N LYS A 401 6.91 0.07 14.69
CA LYS A 401 6.20 -0.94 15.48
C LYS A 401 5.45 -0.36 16.68
N GLU A 402 6.11 0.45 17.49
CA GLU A 402 5.52 1.06 18.69
C GLU A 402 4.39 2.04 18.35
N LYS A 403 4.59 2.85 17.30
CA LYS A 403 3.55 3.76 16.82
C LYS A 403 2.32 3.02 16.31
N VAL A 404 2.54 1.97 15.52
CA VAL A 404 1.45 1.14 15.03
C VAL A 404 0.73 0.46 16.19
N ALA A 405 1.47 -0.09 17.17
CA ALA A 405 0.90 -0.69 18.38
C ALA A 405 -0.02 0.29 19.14
N GLY A 406 0.36 1.55 19.28
CA GLY A 406 -0.47 2.60 19.91
C GLY A 406 -1.78 2.89 19.15
N LEU A 407 -1.82 2.58 17.85
CA LEU A 407 -3.00 2.75 17.00
C LEU A 407 -3.96 1.56 17.06
N LEU A 408 -3.52 0.39 17.51
CA LEU A 408 -4.37 -0.80 17.57
C LEU A 408 -5.50 -0.64 18.59
N ARG A 409 -6.60 -1.32 18.33
CA ARG A 409 -7.76 -1.39 19.23
C ARG A 409 -8.14 -2.84 19.45
N PHE A 410 -8.61 -3.12 20.65
CA PHE A 410 -8.99 -4.45 21.11
C PHE A 410 -10.29 -4.39 21.90
N ALA A 411 -10.95 -5.52 22.06
CA ALA A 411 -11.92 -5.70 23.12
C ALA A 411 -11.18 -6.07 24.43
N SER A 412 -11.80 -5.84 25.57
CA SER A 412 -11.23 -6.24 26.86
C SER A 412 -12.32 -6.63 27.85
N THR A 413 -11.92 -7.20 28.98
CA THR A 413 -12.84 -7.57 30.06
C THR A 413 -13.42 -6.35 30.80
N GLU A 414 -12.87 -5.16 30.63
CA GLU A 414 -13.38 -3.90 31.18
C GLU A 414 -14.65 -3.43 30.44
N VAL A 415 -14.73 -3.70 29.14
CA VAL A 415 -15.87 -3.30 28.31
C VAL A 415 -16.63 -4.55 27.90
N ASP A 416 -17.89 -4.68 28.36
CA ASP A 416 -18.75 -5.82 28.02
C ASP A 416 -19.31 -5.72 26.59
N SER A 417 -18.44 -5.64 25.61
CA SER A 417 -18.76 -5.50 24.19
C SER A 417 -17.72 -6.18 23.31
N ALA A 418 -18.18 -6.73 22.18
CA ALA A 418 -17.31 -7.22 21.13
C ALA A 418 -16.64 -6.08 20.32
N GLU A 419 -17.04 -4.83 20.53
CA GLU A 419 -16.43 -3.70 19.85
C GLU A 419 -15.00 -3.49 20.34
N GLN A 420 -14.06 -3.40 19.39
CA GLN A 420 -12.65 -3.18 19.68
C GLN A 420 -12.40 -1.67 19.86
N THR A 421 -12.56 -1.19 21.09
CA THR A 421 -12.45 0.23 21.45
C THR A 421 -11.27 0.56 22.35
N VAL A 422 -10.66 -0.45 22.96
CA VAL A 422 -9.58 -0.29 23.94
C VAL A 422 -8.24 -0.16 23.25
N SER A 423 -7.51 0.94 23.48
CA SER A 423 -6.12 1.10 23.07
C SER A 423 -5.18 0.49 24.10
N LEU A 424 -3.96 0.13 23.67
CA LEU A 424 -2.93 -0.35 24.59
C LEU A 424 -2.54 0.72 25.63
N ALA A 425 -2.51 1.99 25.26
CA ALA A 425 -2.24 3.09 26.19
C ALA A 425 -3.30 3.16 27.27
N SER A 426 -4.60 3.11 26.92
CA SER A 426 -5.68 3.13 27.90
C SER A 426 -5.71 1.90 28.81
N TYR A 427 -5.28 0.74 28.30
CA TYR A 427 -5.08 -0.45 29.12
C TYR A 427 -3.97 -0.21 30.17
N VAL A 428 -2.79 0.28 29.71
CA VAL A 428 -1.64 0.55 30.61
C VAL A 428 -1.99 1.56 31.70
N GLU A 429 -2.77 2.60 31.38
CA GLU A 429 -3.26 3.58 32.37
C GLU A 429 -4.16 2.96 33.44
N ARG A 430 -4.89 1.88 33.14
CA ARG A 430 -5.77 1.17 34.07
C ARG A 430 -5.12 -0.02 34.77
N MET A 431 -3.85 -0.32 34.46
CA MET A 431 -3.13 -1.40 35.12
C MET A 431 -3.12 -1.23 36.64
N LYS A 432 -3.28 -2.33 37.36
CA LYS A 432 -3.24 -2.33 38.83
C LYS A 432 -1.84 -2.08 39.37
N GLU A 433 -1.78 -1.58 40.58
CA GLU A 433 -0.53 -1.48 41.34
C GLU A 433 0.14 -2.87 41.42
N GLY A 434 1.41 -2.95 41.08
CA GLY A 434 2.17 -4.20 41.02
C GLY A 434 2.02 -5.00 39.70
N GLN A 435 1.12 -4.61 38.82
CA GLN A 435 0.99 -5.23 37.49
C GLN A 435 2.15 -4.78 36.58
N ASP A 436 2.90 -5.73 36.07
CA ASP A 436 4.07 -5.49 35.20
C ASP A 436 3.89 -6.03 33.78
N LYS A 437 2.76 -6.69 33.49
CA LYS A 437 2.47 -7.32 32.21
C LYS A 437 1.11 -6.91 31.65
N ILE A 438 1.00 -6.89 30.32
CA ILE A 438 -0.26 -6.75 29.60
C ILE A 438 -0.82 -8.15 29.38
N TYR A 439 -1.95 -8.45 30.01
CA TYR A 439 -2.59 -9.77 29.91
C TYR A 439 -3.52 -9.83 28.69
N TYR A 440 -3.44 -10.93 27.94
CA TYR A 440 -4.29 -11.16 26.78
C TYR A 440 -4.75 -12.61 26.65
N LEU A 441 -5.86 -12.80 25.98
CA LEU A 441 -6.45 -14.08 25.62
C LEU A 441 -6.77 -14.09 24.13
N THR A 442 -6.31 -15.10 23.40
CA THR A 442 -6.69 -15.36 22.01
C THR A 442 -7.78 -16.45 21.95
N ALA A 443 -8.81 -16.25 21.12
CA ALA A 443 -9.92 -17.19 20.96
C ALA A 443 -10.53 -17.12 19.54
N ASP A 444 -11.36 -18.11 19.19
CA ASP A 444 -12.02 -18.17 17.87
C ASP A 444 -13.14 -17.13 17.66
N SER A 445 -13.66 -16.59 18.75
CA SER A 445 -14.73 -15.60 18.75
C SER A 445 -14.77 -14.80 20.05
N TYR A 446 -15.41 -13.64 20.04
CA TYR A 446 -15.66 -12.86 21.26
C TYR A 446 -16.41 -13.68 22.33
N ALA A 447 -17.42 -14.48 21.93
CA ALA A 447 -18.17 -15.30 22.87
C ALA A 447 -17.29 -16.35 23.55
N ALA A 448 -16.38 -16.99 22.81
CA ALA A 448 -15.41 -17.92 23.36
C ALA A 448 -14.42 -17.21 24.31
N ALA A 449 -13.88 -16.05 23.89
CA ALA A 449 -12.99 -15.25 24.74
C ALA A 449 -13.65 -14.82 26.05
N LYS A 450 -14.84 -14.21 25.98
CA LYS A 450 -15.58 -13.68 27.15
C LYS A 450 -15.91 -14.74 28.19
N ASN A 451 -16.21 -15.98 27.74
CA ASN A 451 -16.63 -17.09 28.59
C ASN A 451 -15.48 -18.05 28.91
N SER A 452 -14.25 -17.71 28.59
CA SER A 452 -13.09 -18.56 28.88
C SER A 452 -12.88 -18.76 30.37
N PRO A 453 -12.68 -20.02 30.84
CA PRO A 453 -12.36 -20.30 32.24
C PRO A 453 -11.09 -19.60 32.74
N HIS A 454 -10.14 -19.33 31.85
CA HIS A 454 -8.89 -18.64 32.19
C HIS A 454 -9.11 -17.20 32.70
N LEU A 455 -10.29 -16.61 32.49
CA LEU A 455 -10.63 -15.27 32.98
C LEU A 455 -11.12 -15.27 34.43
N GLU A 456 -11.46 -16.39 35.06
CA GLU A 456 -12.13 -16.44 36.35
C GLU A 456 -11.39 -15.68 37.46
N GLN A 457 -10.10 -15.95 37.63
CA GLN A 457 -9.27 -15.25 38.62
C GLN A 457 -8.99 -13.80 38.27
N PHE A 458 -8.81 -13.49 36.99
CA PHE A 458 -8.63 -12.10 36.54
C PHE A 458 -9.85 -11.26 36.88
N LYS A 459 -11.05 -11.77 36.65
CA LYS A 459 -12.31 -11.13 37.02
C LYS A 459 -12.44 -11.01 38.53
N ALA A 460 -12.13 -12.05 39.32
CA ALA A 460 -12.19 -12.02 40.78
C ALA A 460 -11.22 -10.99 41.37
N LYS A 461 -10.03 -10.89 40.85
CA LYS A 461 -9.00 -9.92 41.26
C LYS A 461 -9.19 -8.56 40.57
N GLY A 462 -10.16 -8.40 39.65
CA GLY A 462 -10.44 -7.19 38.88
C GLY A 462 -9.24 -6.76 38.02
N ILE A 463 -8.52 -7.69 37.43
CA ILE A 463 -7.42 -7.44 36.50
C ILE A 463 -7.97 -7.48 35.07
N GLU A 464 -7.75 -6.42 34.32
CA GLU A 464 -8.19 -6.34 32.92
C GLU A 464 -7.39 -7.31 32.04
N VAL A 465 -8.09 -7.97 31.10
CA VAL A 465 -7.50 -8.85 30.08
C VAL A 465 -7.98 -8.40 28.70
N ILE A 466 -7.06 -8.25 27.76
CA ILE A 466 -7.35 -7.97 26.35
C ILE A 466 -7.91 -9.23 25.70
N LEU A 467 -9.05 -9.11 25.03
CA LEU A 467 -9.72 -10.20 24.31
C LEU A 467 -9.42 -10.07 22.81
N MET A 468 -8.72 -11.04 22.28
CA MET A 468 -8.25 -11.10 20.90
C MET A 468 -8.95 -12.25 20.17
N PHE A 469 -9.74 -11.94 19.16
CA PHE A 469 -10.55 -12.93 18.44
C PHE A 469 -10.54 -12.76 16.91
N ASP A 470 -9.67 -11.90 16.39
CA ASP A 470 -9.38 -11.85 14.96
C ASP A 470 -8.33 -12.91 14.61
N ARG A 471 -8.47 -13.52 13.42
CA ARG A 471 -7.54 -14.57 12.98
C ARG A 471 -6.08 -14.15 12.95
N ILE A 472 -5.83 -12.86 12.75
CA ILE A 472 -4.49 -12.28 12.71
C ILE A 472 -3.88 -12.10 14.11
N ASP A 473 -4.68 -12.08 15.16
CA ASP A 473 -4.20 -11.73 16.51
C ASP A 473 -3.14 -12.71 17.04
N GLU A 474 -3.29 -14.00 16.78
CA GLU A 474 -2.29 -15.00 17.19
C GLU A 474 -0.95 -14.76 16.47
N TRP A 475 -1.02 -14.42 15.18
CA TRP A 475 0.18 -14.06 14.41
C TRP A 475 0.78 -12.73 14.89
N LEU A 476 -0.06 -11.73 15.16
CA LEU A 476 0.35 -10.43 15.70
C LEU A 476 1.19 -10.58 16.97
N MET A 477 0.78 -11.47 17.89
CA MET A 477 1.44 -11.66 19.18
C MET A 477 2.83 -12.29 19.10
N ASN A 478 3.19 -12.90 17.97
CA ASN A 478 4.56 -13.34 17.71
C ASN A 478 5.53 -12.17 17.47
N TYR A 479 5.00 -11.02 17.08
CA TYR A 479 5.80 -9.82 16.77
C TYR A 479 5.59 -8.70 17.79
N LEU A 480 4.40 -8.56 18.35
CA LEU A 480 4.08 -7.56 19.38
C LEU A 480 4.31 -8.16 20.78
N THR A 481 5.55 -8.15 21.21
CA THR A 481 5.97 -8.76 22.49
C THR A 481 5.92 -7.81 23.68
N GLU A 482 5.96 -6.50 23.42
CA GLU A 482 5.94 -5.46 24.46
C GLU A 482 5.29 -4.17 23.96
N PHE A 483 4.78 -3.37 24.87
CA PHE A 483 4.29 -2.01 24.63
C PHE A 483 4.54 -1.15 25.88
N ASP A 484 5.09 0.05 25.70
CA ASP A 484 5.43 0.99 26.78
C ASP A 484 6.24 0.32 27.92
N GLY A 485 7.23 -0.51 27.56
CA GLY A 485 8.07 -1.25 28.49
C GLY A 485 7.36 -2.37 29.26
N LYS A 486 6.11 -2.70 28.91
CA LYS A 486 5.33 -3.79 29.52
C LYS A 486 5.28 -4.97 28.53
N GLN A 487 5.66 -6.15 29.00
CA GLN A 487 5.58 -7.37 28.20
C GLN A 487 4.15 -7.91 28.13
N PHE A 488 3.79 -8.47 26.98
CA PHE A 488 2.54 -9.21 26.84
C PHE A 488 2.67 -10.61 27.46
N GLN A 489 1.60 -11.05 28.12
CA GLN A 489 1.49 -12.38 28.70
C GLN A 489 0.14 -13.01 28.35
N SER A 490 0.19 -14.13 27.61
CA SER A 490 -1.02 -14.92 27.40
C SER A 490 -1.45 -15.60 28.70
N ILE A 491 -2.75 -15.51 28.99
CA ILE A 491 -3.33 -16.14 30.18
C ILE A 491 -3.57 -17.65 30.05
N THR A 492 -3.40 -18.20 28.85
CA THR A 492 -3.48 -19.66 28.55
C THR A 492 -2.12 -20.35 28.60
N LYS A 493 -1.07 -19.64 29.01
CA LYS A 493 0.29 -20.19 29.13
C LYS A 493 0.61 -20.64 30.55
N ALA A 494 1.44 -21.71 30.63
CA ALA A 494 1.79 -22.36 31.89
C ALA A 494 2.59 -21.47 32.86
N GLY A 495 3.40 -20.54 32.34
CA GLY A 495 4.21 -19.62 33.14
C GLY A 495 3.45 -18.40 33.69
N LEU A 496 2.12 -18.41 33.66
CA LEU A 496 1.30 -17.36 34.25
C LEU A 496 1.40 -17.35 35.77
N ASP A 497 1.96 -16.26 36.33
CA ASP A 497 2.12 -16.06 37.77
C ASP A 497 1.28 -14.86 38.24
N LEU A 498 0.32 -15.11 39.14
CA LEU A 498 -0.53 -14.10 39.76
C LEU A 498 -0.21 -13.90 41.28
N SER A 499 0.87 -14.51 41.80
CA SER A 499 1.25 -14.47 43.22
C SER A 499 1.47 -13.06 43.77
N LYS A 500 1.75 -12.08 42.89
CA LYS A 500 1.86 -10.65 43.25
C LYS A 500 0.54 -10.03 43.70
N PHE A 501 -0.58 -10.64 43.36
CA PHE A 501 -1.93 -10.18 43.66
C PHE A 501 -2.59 -11.04 44.76
N GLU A 502 -1.80 -11.86 45.47
CA GLU A 502 -2.24 -12.74 46.56
C GLU A 502 -1.64 -12.28 47.90
N ASP A 503 -2.42 -12.38 48.93
CA ASP A 503 -1.93 -12.14 50.28
C ASP A 503 -1.17 -13.36 50.84
N ASP A 504 -0.50 -13.19 51.98
CA ASP A 504 0.30 -14.26 52.57
C ASP A 504 -0.56 -15.42 53.09
N ALA A 505 -1.81 -15.18 53.48
CA ALA A 505 -2.73 -16.21 53.93
C ALA A 505 -3.23 -17.07 52.74
N GLU A 506 -3.53 -16.45 51.61
CA GLU A 506 -3.86 -17.15 50.36
C GLU A 506 -2.72 -18.06 49.91
N LYS A 507 -1.47 -17.57 49.96
CA LYS A 507 -0.28 -18.35 49.55
C LYS A 507 -0.02 -19.55 50.48
N GLU A 508 -0.24 -19.38 51.79
CA GLU A 508 -0.04 -20.49 52.74
C GLU A 508 -1.10 -21.57 52.55
N LYS A 509 -2.37 -21.17 52.38
CA LYS A 509 -3.49 -22.11 52.10
C LYS A 509 -3.24 -22.88 50.79
N GLN A 510 -2.76 -22.21 49.77
CA GLN A 510 -2.44 -22.85 48.46
C GLN A 510 -1.38 -23.94 48.62
N LYS A 511 -0.31 -23.68 49.38
CA LYS A 511 0.74 -24.68 49.64
C LYS A 511 0.23 -25.90 50.40
N GLU A 512 -0.60 -25.68 51.39
CA GLU A 512 -1.23 -26.77 52.15
C GLU A 512 -2.10 -27.65 51.23
N THR A 513 -2.94 -27.01 50.40
CA THR A 513 -3.82 -27.70 49.45
C THR A 513 -3.03 -28.42 48.35
N GLU A 514 -1.93 -27.88 47.86
CA GLU A 514 -1.05 -28.53 46.89
C GLU A 514 -0.46 -29.83 47.43
N GLU A 515 0.00 -29.82 48.70
CA GLU A 515 0.56 -31.02 49.35
C GLU A 515 -0.53 -32.09 49.58
N GLU A 516 -1.75 -31.69 49.97
CA GLU A 516 -2.89 -32.58 50.15
C GLU A 516 -3.28 -33.29 48.84
N PHE A 517 -3.30 -32.55 47.69
CA PHE A 517 -3.71 -33.09 46.39
C PHE A 517 -2.58 -33.75 45.59
N LYS A 518 -1.37 -33.80 46.10
CA LYS A 518 -0.22 -34.36 45.41
C LYS A 518 -0.45 -35.80 44.93
N SER A 519 -1.03 -36.65 45.75
CA SER A 519 -1.34 -38.04 45.38
C SER A 519 -2.38 -38.15 44.26
N VAL A 520 -3.36 -37.25 44.25
CA VAL A 520 -4.40 -37.18 43.20
C VAL A 520 -3.79 -36.73 41.87
N VAL A 521 -2.89 -35.76 41.89
CA VAL A 521 -2.14 -35.29 40.72
C VAL A 521 -1.29 -36.41 40.13
N GLU A 522 -0.53 -37.12 40.97
CA GLU A 522 0.32 -38.23 40.53
C GLU A 522 -0.52 -39.36 39.92
N ARG A 523 -1.62 -39.76 40.56
CA ARG A 523 -2.55 -40.81 40.08
C ARG A 523 -3.23 -40.38 38.76
N THR A 524 -3.60 -39.12 38.61
CA THR A 524 -4.15 -38.55 37.38
C THR A 524 -3.13 -38.58 36.25
N LYS A 525 -1.87 -38.22 36.52
CA LYS A 525 -0.79 -38.24 35.55
C LYS A 525 -0.46 -39.66 35.13
N GLU A 526 -0.45 -40.64 36.06
CA GLU A 526 -0.24 -42.05 35.75
C GLU A 526 -1.32 -42.58 34.83
N TYR A 527 -2.61 -42.27 35.10
CA TYR A 527 -3.73 -42.65 34.23
C TYR A 527 -3.63 -42.07 32.81
N LEU A 528 -3.30 -40.75 32.69
CA LEU A 528 -3.23 -40.06 31.40
C LEU A 528 -1.96 -40.38 30.60
N GLY A 529 -0.88 -40.80 31.25
CA GLY A 529 0.38 -41.13 30.60
C GLY A 529 0.92 -40.01 29.71
N ASP A 530 1.20 -40.30 28.44
CA ASP A 530 1.76 -39.36 27.46
C ASP A 530 0.72 -38.46 26.80
N ARG A 531 -0.57 -38.61 27.13
CA ARG A 531 -1.66 -37.76 26.59
C ARG A 531 -1.58 -36.29 27.04
N VAL A 532 -0.95 -36.05 28.18
CA VAL A 532 -0.67 -34.74 28.72
C VAL A 532 0.80 -34.61 29.10
N LYS A 533 1.39 -33.46 29.00
CA LYS A 533 2.77 -33.19 29.44
C LYS A 533 2.91 -33.34 30.94
N GLU A 534 2.00 -32.73 31.67
CA GLU A 534 1.99 -32.62 33.13
C GLU A 534 0.56 -32.54 33.66
N VAL A 535 0.35 -32.86 34.91
CA VAL A 535 -0.87 -32.57 35.68
C VAL A 535 -0.43 -31.82 36.92
N ARG A 536 -1.15 -30.71 37.24
CA ARG A 536 -0.88 -29.92 38.45
C ARG A 536 -2.15 -29.29 39.00
N THR A 537 -2.12 -28.89 40.25
CA THR A 537 -3.19 -28.10 40.84
C THR A 537 -3.12 -26.65 40.35
N THR A 538 -4.27 -25.97 40.33
CA THR A 538 -4.34 -24.55 40.02
C THR A 538 -5.35 -23.85 40.91
N PHE A 539 -5.02 -22.61 41.30
CA PHE A 539 -5.92 -21.72 42.06
C PHE A 539 -6.43 -20.57 41.22
N LYS A 540 -6.20 -20.64 39.92
CA LYS A 540 -6.65 -19.65 38.91
C LYS A 540 -8.13 -19.83 38.53
N LEU A 541 -8.76 -20.89 38.99
CA LEU A 541 -10.14 -21.27 38.70
C LEU A 541 -11.02 -21.07 39.91
N ALA A 542 -12.26 -20.62 39.71
CA ALA A 542 -13.27 -20.45 40.76
C ALA A 542 -14.42 -21.47 40.64
N THR A 543 -15.02 -21.58 39.46
CA THR A 543 -16.19 -22.41 39.17
C THR A 543 -15.90 -23.54 38.18
N THR A 544 -14.78 -23.51 37.53
CA THR A 544 -14.38 -24.53 36.56
C THR A 544 -13.51 -25.60 37.22
N PRO A 545 -13.75 -26.90 36.96
CA PRO A 545 -13.00 -27.97 37.61
C PRO A 545 -11.59 -28.19 37.08
N ALA A 546 -11.35 -27.90 35.78
CA ALA A 546 -10.06 -28.11 35.15
C ALA A 546 -9.94 -27.27 33.89
N VAL A 547 -8.71 -26.90 33.52
CA VAL A 547 -8.34 -26.30 32.24
C VAL A 547 -7.08 -26.97 31.69
N VAL A 548 -6.83 -26.77 30.41
CA VAL A 548 -5.54 -27.13 29.81
C VAL A 548 -4.80 -25.87 29.41
N VAL A 549 -3.49 -25.86 29.61
CA VAL A 549 -2.59 -24.78 29.21
C VAL A 549 -1.45 -25.36 28.36
N THR A 550 -0.86 -24.49 27.54
CA THR A 550 0.35 -24.84 26.78
C THR A 550 1.58 -24.29 27.48
N ASP A 551 2.73 -24.92 27.25
CA ASP A 551 4.01 -24.39 27.74
C ASP A 551 4.30 -23.02 27.13
N ASP A 552 5.11 -22.19 27.79
CA ASP A 552 5.42 -20.82 27.37
C ASP A 552 6.03 -20.75 25.96
N PHE A 553 6.86 -21.72 25.61
CA PHE A 553 7.56 -21.78 24.32
C PHE A 553 6.87 -22.69 23.28
N GLU A 554 5.78 -23.34 23.64
CA GLU A 554 5.01 -24.13 22.69
C GLU A 554 4.05 -23.27 21.88
N MET A 555 3.65 -23.78 20.71
CA MET A 555 2.64 -23.16 19.88
C MET A 555 1.31 -23.03 20.63
N GLY A 556 0.66 -21.88 20.55
CA GLY A 556 -0.67 -21.67 21.12
C GLY A 556 -1.74 -22.50 20.40
N THR A 557 -2.83 -22.84 21.11
CA THR A 557 -3.94 -23.63 20.56
C THR A 557 -4.54 -23.01 19.28
N GLN A 558 -4.68 -21.69 19.23
CA GLN A 558 -5.28 -21.01 18.09
C GLN A 558 -4.37 -21.04 16.86
N MET A 559 -3.05 -20.91 17.04
CA MET A 559 -2.08 -21.03 15.93
C MET A 559 -2.09 -22.46 15.38
N ALA A 560 -2.14 -23.47 16.25
CA ALA A 560 -2.24 -24.86 15.82
C ALA A 560 -3.48 -25.12 14.95
N LYS A 561 -4.65 -24.63 15.37
CA LYS A 561 -5.89 -24.70 14.60
C LYS A 561 -5.81 -23.99 13.25
N LEU A 562 -5.20 -22.82 13.20
CA LEU A 562 -5.01 -22.06 11.94
C LEU A 562 -4.16 -22.84 10.94
N LEU A 563 -3.07 -23.44 11.39
CA LEU A 563 -2.19 -24.24 10.55
C LEU A 563 -2.86 -25.55 10.10
N GLU A 564 -3.60 -26.24 10.99
CA GLU A 564 -4.41 -27.41 10.65
C GLU A 564 -5.45 -27.06 9.57
N ALA A 565 -6.16 -25.94 9.72
CA ALA A 565 -7.15 -25.47 8.74
C ALA A 565 -6.51 -25.10 7.39
N ALA A 566 -5.24 -24.69 7.39
CA ALA A 566 -4.46 -24.40 6.18
C ALA A 566 -3.86 -25.69 5.54
N GLY A 567 -4.12 -26.88 6.11
CA GLY A 567 -3.59 -28.16 5.62
C GLY A 567 -2.09 -28.36 5.88
N GLN A 568 -1.51 -27.60 6.80
CA GLN A 568 -0.10 -27.74 7.19
C GLN A 568 0.04 -28.78 8.31
N ALA A 569 1.15 -29.52 8.29
CA ALA A 569 1.48 -30.44 9.38
C ALA A 569 1.82 -29.63 10.65
N VAL A 570 1.06 -29.86 11.71
CA VAL A 570 1.26 -29.21 13.01
C VAL A 570 1.92 -30.22 13.95
N PRO A 571 2.96 -29.82 14.71
CA PRO A 571 3.48 -30.67 15.79
C PRO A 571 2.38 -30.98 16.81
N GLU A 572 2.37 -32.20 17.38
CA GLU A 572 1.43 -32.55 18.42
C GLU A 572 1.66 -31.65 19.65
N VAL A 573 0.64 -30.82 19.98
CA VAL A 573 0.69 -29.96 21.16
C VAL A 573 0.37 -30.77 22.39
N LYS A 574 1.32 -30.91 23.31
CA LYS A 574 1.14 -31.59 24.60
C LYS A 574 0.72 -30.59 25.66
N TYR A 575 -0.53 -30.68 26.09
CA TYR A 575 -1.11 -29.81 27.09
C TYR A 575 -0.66 -30.18 28.53
N ILE A 576 -0.67 -29.21 29.41
CA ILE A 576 -0.60 -29.37 30.86
C ILE A 576 -2.03 -29.29 31.37
N LEU A 577 -2.49 -30.30 32.11
CA LEU A 577 -3.81 -30.31 32.75
C LEU A 577 -3.70 -29.65 34.13
N GLU A 578 -4.39 -28.52 34.31
CA GLU A 578 -4.52 -27.81 35.58
C GLU A 578 -5.88 -28.19 36.20
N ILE A 579 -5.88 -28.72 37.40
CA ILE A 579 -7.09 -29.11 38.15
C ILE A 579 -7.34 -28.19 39.33
N ASN A 580 -8.62 -27.85 39.56
CA ASN A 580 -9.05 -27.00 40.67
C ASN A 580 -9.36 -27.85 41.89
N PRO A 581 -8.52 -27.91 42.95
CA PRO A 581 -8.70 -28.75 44.12
C PRO A 581 -9.91 -28.37 44.95
N GLU A 582 -10.39 -27.12 44.83
CA GLU A 582 -11.56 -26.67 45.59
C GLU A 582 -12.90 -27.04 44.94
N HIS A 583 -12.90 -27.47 43.68
CA HIS A 583 -14.12 -27.81 42.95
C HIS A 583 -14.68 -29.18 43.36
N ASP A 584 -16.01 -29.27 43.54
CA ASP A 584 -16.69 -30.47 44.03
C ASP A 584 -16.44 -31.74 43.15
N LEU A 585 -16.35 -31.61 41.84
CA LEU A 585 -16.04 -32.71 40.95
C LEU A 585 -14.62 -33.26 41.18
N VAL A 586 -13.66 -32.38 41.47
CA VAL A 586 -12.28 -32.77 41.75
C VAL A 586 -12.17 -33.42 43.13
N LYS A 587 -12.89 -32.94 44.13
CA LYS A 587 -12.99 -33.58 45.46
C LYS A 587 -13.61 -34.99 45.37
N ARG A 588 -14.71 -35.15 44.61
CA ARG A 588 -15.30 -36.45 44.35
C ARG A 588 -14.35 -37.43 43.64
N MET A 589 -13.58 -36.93 42.67
CA MET A 589 -12.55 -37.70 42.01
C MET A 589 -11.44 -38.13 43.00
N ALA A 590 -11.03 -37.25 43.88
CA ALA A 590 -10.00 -37.53 44.89
C ALA A 590 -10.43 -38.61 45.87
N ASP A 591 -11.71 -38.64 46.27
CA ASP A 591 -12.29 -39.63 47.18
C ASP A 591 -12.60 -40.99 46.50
N GLU A 592 -12.50 -41.06 45.17
CA GLU A 592 -12.86 -42.30 44.42
C GLU A 592 -11.79 -43.39 44.57
N ALA A 593 -12.19 -44.49 45.18
CA ALA A 593 -11.34 -45.62 45.44
C ALA A 593 -11.28 -46.63 44.27
N ASP A 594 -12.34 -46.71 43.45
CA ASP A 594 -12.36 -47.58 42.26
C ASP A 594 -11.56 -46.97 41.11
N GLU A 595 -10.52 -47.68 40.69
CA GLU A 595 -9.64 -47.19 39.62
C GLU A 595 -10.37 -46.97 38.27
N GLN A 596 -11.39 -47.79 37.97
CA GLN A 596 -12.16 -47.59 36.74
C GLN A 596 -13.08 -46.38 36.83
N ALA A 597 -13.66 -46.08 37.99
CA ALA A 597 -14.47 -44.90 38.21
C ALA A 597 -13.59 -43.65 38.26
N PHE A 598 -12.43 -43.73 38.91
CA PHE A 598 -11.44 -42.67 38.90
C PHE A 598 -11.02 -42.28 37.47
N GLY A 599 -10.67 -43.27 36.64
CA GLY A 599 -10.32 -43.03 35.24
C GLY A 599 -11.44 -42.34 34.46
N ARG A 600 -12.72 -42.68 34.70
CA ARG A 600 -13.85 -41.98 34.09
C ARG A 600 -13.97 -40.51 34.52
N TRP A 601 -13.72 -40.21 35.80
CA TRP A 601 -13.65 -38.80 36.27
C TRP A 601 -12.54 -38.03 35.58
N VAL A 602 -11.36 -38.63 35.43
CA VAL A 602 -10.23 -38.03 34.72
C VAL A 602 -10.57 -37.74 33.25
N GLU A 603 -11.25 -38.70 32.57
CA GLU A 603 -11.71 -38.49 31.17
C GLU A 603 -12.71 -37.32 31.07
N VAL A 604 -13.61 -37.18 32.04
CA VAL A 604 -14.58 -36.07 32.06
C VAL A 604 -13.87 -34.77 32.28
N LEU A 605 -12.94 -34.67 33.23
CA LEU A 605 -12.19 -33.44 33.50
C LEU A 605 -11.33 -33.01 32.32
N LEU A 606 -10.57 -33.94 31.74
CA LEU A 606 -9.76 -33.67 30.55
C LEU A 606 -10.63 -33.26 29.35
N GLY A 607 -11.72 -34.02 29.12
CA GLY A 607 -12.65 -33.73 28.03
C GLY A 607 -13.29 -32.34 28.14
N GLN A 608 -13.73 -31.95 29.35
CA GLN A 608 -14.27 -30.60 29.59
C GLN A 608 -13.21 -29.52 29.33
N ALA A 609 -11.99 -29.70 29.84
CA ALA A 609 -10.89 -28.77 29.66
C ALA A 609 -10.50 -28.62 28.18
N MET A 610 -10.41 -29.76 27.46
CA MET A 610 -10.12 -29.75 26.01
C MET A 610 -11.25 -29.10 25.20
N LEU A 611 -12.52 -29.38 25.57
CA LEU A 611 -13.67 -28.79 24.89
C LEU A 611 -13.70 -27.27 25.07
N ALA A 612 -13.39 -26.77 26.28
CA ALA A 612 -13.32 -25.35 26.57
C ALA A 612 -12.21 -24.65 25.77
N GLU A 613 -11.05 -25.31 25.61
CA GLU A 613 -9.88 -24.76 24.93
C GLU A 613 -9.96 -24.89 23.40
N ARG A 614 -10.31 -26.06 22.90
CA ARG A 614 -10.31 -26.37 21.45
C ARG A 614 -11.67 -26.18 20.78
N GLY A 615 -12.76 -26.16 21.54
CA GLY A 615 -14.13 -26.15 21.00
C GLY A 615 -14.57 -27.52 20.41
N SER A 616 -13.70 -28.54 20.41
CA SER A 616 -13.98 -29.88 19.89
C SER A 616 -13.13 -30.91 20.61
N LEU A 617 -13.59 -32.18 20.59
CA LEU A 617 -12.86 -33.33 21.13
C LEU A 617 -12.43 -34.26 20.00
N GLN A 618 -11.30 -34.96 20.18
CA GLN A 618 -10.84 -35.98 19.26
C GLN A 618 -11.76 -37.21 19.30
N ASP A 619 -12.17 -37.63 20.51
CA ASP A 619 -13.14 -38.72 20.73
C ASP A 619 -14.31 -38.26 21.62
N PRO A 620 -15.37 -37.66 21.02
CA PRO A 620 -16.57 -37.28 21.74
C PRO A 620 -17.30 -38.48 22.36
N SER A 621 -17.18 -39.68 21.76
CA SER A 621 -17.89 -40.88 22.21
C SER A 621 -17.34 -41.39 23.54
N GLN A 622 -16.04 -41.38 23.74
CA GLN A 622 -15.38 -41.75 25.00
C GLN A 622 -15.82 -40.79 26.12
N PHE A 623 -15.80 -39.50 25.87
CA PHE A 623 -16.23 -38.46 26.81
C PHE A 623 -17.70 -38.63 27.25
N LEU A 624 -18.62 -38.77 26.29
CA LEU A 624 -20.03 -38.99 26.57
C LEU A 624 -20.27 -40.32 27.29
N GLY A 625 -19.55 -41.41 26.94
CA GLY A 625 -19.60 -42.67 27.62
C GLY A 625 -19.19 -42.61 29.08
N ALA A 626 -18.12 -41.86 29.39
CA ALA A 626 -17.67 -41.62 30.76
C ALA A 626 -18.73 -40.86 31.59
N ILE A 627 -19.26 -39.74 31.03
CA ILE A 627 -20.34 -38.96 31.67
C ILE A 627 -21.56 -39.85 31.95
N ASN A 628 -22.08 -40.56 30.95
CA ASN A 628 -23.28 -41.39 31.12
C ASN A 628 -23.09 -42.47 32.18
N THR A 629 -21.91 -43.07 32.24
CA THR A 629 -21.62 -44.11 33.25
C THR A 629 -21.56 -43.53 34.66
N LEU A 630 -20.98 -42.36 34.83
CA LEU A 630 -20.92 -41.69 36.14
C LEU A 630 -22.30 -41.23 36.61
N LEU A 631 -23.16 -40.70 35.72
CA LEU A 631 -24.51 -40.25 36.06
C LEU A 631 -25.48 -41.42 36.35
N THR A 632 -25.23 -42.61 35.82
CA THR A 632 -26.11 -43.78 36.04
C THR A 632 -25.71 -44.64 37.24
N LYS A 633 -24.51 -44.48 37.78
CA LYS A 633 -24.01 -45.20 38.95
C LYS A 633 -24.05 -44.39 40.26
N GLY A 634 -24.50 -43.09 40.21
CA GLY A 634 -24.59 -42.13 41.31
C GLY A 634 -25.87 -42.27 42.13
#